data_a70a9f1296b9ddf05f2dcf23c74fc0ad
#
_entry.id   a70a9f1296b9ddf05f2dcf23c74fc0ad
#
_cell.length_a   1.000
_cell.length_b   1.000
_cell.length_c   1.000
_cell.angle_alpha   90.00
_cell.angle_beta   90.00
_cell.angle_gamma   90.00
#
_symmetry.space_group_name_H-M   'P 1'
#
loop_
_entity.id
_entity.type
_entity.pdbx_description
1 polymer ?
#
loop_
_entity_poly.entity_id
_entity_poly.type
_entity_poly.pdbx_seq_one_letter_code
_entity_poly.pdbx_strand_id
1 'polypeptide(L)'
;MSGSYPEEMTRDLSDRLRAVVDALPLPEGMRVLEIGCGPGAAAREVVRRIGDGHVHAIDRSPRAIAQAVAGSAAEISSGRLAFEQVAAEDFTLPAGRPPFDLAFAVRVGALDGRHPEAGRQALSRIAAALTPAGRLMVGDGAAMAELRLPR
;
A
#
# COMPACT_ATOMS: atom_id res chain seq x y z
N MET A 1 -5.02 -28.23 -14.96
CA MET A 1 -5.04 -26.95 -15.14
C MET A 1 -5.22 -26.11 -13.90
N SER A 2 -6.06 -26.45 -13.07
CA SER A 2 -6.23 -25.70 -11.85
C SER A 2 -4.99 -25.66 -10.98
N GLY A 3 -4.07 -26.59 -11.10
CA GLY A 3 -2.87 -26.62 -10.28
C GLY A 3 -1.91 -25.46 -10.53
N SER A 4 -1.88 -24.93 -11.77
CA SER A 4 -0.96 -23.84 -12.07
C SER A 4 -1.44 -22.51 -11.52
N TYR A 5 -2.74 -22.33 -11.34
CA TYR A 5 -3.31 -21.09 -10.86
C TYR A 5 -2.85 -20.72 -9.44
N PRO A 6 -2.94 -21.61 -8.46
CA PRO A 6 -2.39 -21.31 -7.14
C PRO A 6 -0.89 -21.07 -7.14
N GLU A 7 -0.15 -21.74 -8.01
CA GLU A 7 1.29 -21.53 -8.11
C GLU A 7 1.62 -20.13 -8.64
N GLU A 8 0.86 -19.65 -9.62
CA GLU A 8 1.06 -18.31 -10.14
C GLU A 8 0.77 -17.26 -9.10
N MET A 9 -0.28 -17.42 -8.31
CA MET A 9 -0.60 -16.51 -7.23
C MET A 9 0.49 -16.52 -6.17
N THR A 10 1.07 -17.68 -5.87
CA THR A 10 2.13 -17.82 -4.89
C THR A 10 3.41 -17.13 -5.36
N ARG A 11 3.72 -17.23 -6.66
CA ARG A 11 4.92 -16.61 -7.22
C ARG A 11 4.84 -15.09 -7.25
N ASP A 12 3.63 -14.53 -7.33
CA ASP A 12 3.43 -13.10 -7.35
C ASP A 12 3.83 -12.44 -6.02
N LEU A 13 3.74 -13.19 -4.94
CA LEU A 13 4.04 -12.68 -3.59
C LEU A 13 5.29 -13.37 -3.04
N SER A 14 6.38 -12.60 -2.91
CA SER A 14 7.60 -13.11 -2.33
C SER A 14 7.41 -13.40 -0.84
N ASP A 15 8.30 -14.24 -0.28
CA ASP A 15 8.28 -14.53 1.16
C ASP A 15 8.42 -13.26 2.00
N ARG A 16 9.25 -12.33 1.53
CA ARG A 16 9.44 -11.05 2.23
C ARG A 16 8.15 -10.23 2.25
N LEU A 17 7.48 -10.11 1.12
CA LEU A 17 6.23 -9.36 1.07
C LEU A 17 5.12 -10.06 1.83
N ARG A 18 5.10 -11.39 1.82
CA ARG A 18 4.15 -12.14 2.62
C ARG A 18 4.34 -11.84 4.11
N ALA A 19 5.59 -11.79 4.56
CA ALA A 19 5.88 -11.44 5.96
C ALA A 19 5.41 -10.02 6.30
N VAL A 20 5.57 -9.08 5.36
CA VAL A 20 5.06 -7.71 5.54
C VAL A 20 3.55 -7.75 5.76
N VAL A 21 2.82 -8.39 4.85
CA VAL A 21 1.35 -8.39 4.92
C VAL A 21 0.88 -9.13 6.18
N ASP A 22 1.56 -10.22 6.54
CA ASP A 22 1.24 -10.96 7.76
C ASP A 22 1.40 -10.10 9.03
N ALA A 23 2.30 -9.13 9.01
CA ALA A 23 2.58 -8.25 10.15
C ALA A 23 1.58 -7.09 10.26
N LEU A 24 0.76 -6.85 9.24
CA LEU A 24 -0.18 -5.73 9.25
C LEU A 24 -1.49 -6.11 9.95
N PRO A 25 -2.09 -5.19 10.73
CA PRO A 25 -3.42 -5.41 11.30
C PRO A 25 -4.48 -5.15 10.23
N LEU A 26 -5.04 -6.21 9.65
CA LEU A 26 -5.94 -6.11 8.50
C LEU A 26 -7.33 -6.68 8.79
N PRO A 27 -8.14 -6.03 9.64
CA PRO A 27 -9.53 -6.45 9.80
C PRO A 27 -10.33 -6.24 8.51
N GLU A 28 -11.42 -6.97 8.36
CA GLU A 28 -12.29 -6.83 7.20
C GLU A 28 -12.88 -5.42 7.11
N GLY A 29 -13.06 -4.94 5.89
CA GLY A 29 -13.66 -3.64 5.63
C GLY A 29 -12.69 -2.47 5.72
N MET A 30 -11.43 -2.73 5.99
CA MET A 30 -10.43 -1.67 6.19
C MET A 30 -10.13 -0.94 4.88
N ARG A 31 -9.88 0.35 4.99
CA ARG A 31 -9.37 1.16 3.88
C ARG A 31 -7.88 1.36 4.07
N VAL A 32 -7.09 0.92 3.10
CA VAL A 32 -5.63 0.84 3.23
C VAL A 32 -4.95 1.66 2.14
N LEU A 33 -3.94 2.41 2.51
CA LEU A 33 -3.06 3.14 1.59
C LEU A 33 -1.70 2.44 1.56
N GLU A 34 -1.27 1.97 0.39
CA GLU A 34 0.08 1.46 0.23
C GLU A 34 0.96 2.49 -0.47
N ILE A 35 2.13 2.77 0.10
CA ILE A 35 3.08 3.76 -0.41
C ILE A 35 4.26 3.01 -1.00
N GLY A 36 4.59 3.30 -2.27
CA GLY A 36 5.66 2.62 -2.97
C GLY A 36 5.29 1.19 -3.35
N CYS A 37 4.16 1.03 -4.03
CA CYS A 37 3.56 -0.28 -4.26
C CYS A 37 4.29 -1.16 -5.28
N GLY A 38 5.22 -0.60 -6.05
CA GLY A 38 5.89 -1.36 -7.10
C GLY A 38 4.89 -2.00 -8.05
N PRO A 39 5.11 -3.26 -8.47
CA PRO A 39 4.19 -3.95 -9.40
C PRO A 39 2.91 -4.47 -8.75
N GLY A 40 2.64 -4.15 -7.49
CA GLY A 40 1.33 -4.36 -6.89
C GLY A 40 1.11 -5.68 -6.16
N ALA A 41 2.14 -6.49 -5.95
CA ALA A 41 1.97 -7.81 -5.33
C ALA A 41 1.40 -7.72 -3.91
N ALA A 42 1.92 -6.83 -3.07
CA ALA A 42 1.41 -6.67 -1.72
C ALA A 42 -0.01 -6.10 -1.73
N ALA A 43 -0.29 -5.13 -2.60
CA ALA A 43 -1.63 -4.56 -2.71
C ALA A 43 -2.67 -5.62 -3.05
N ARG A 44 -2.36 -6.49 -4.01
CA ARG A 44 -3.26 -7.59 -4.37
C ARG A 44 -3.52 -8.54 -3.20
N GLU A 45 -2.48 -8.83 -2.43
CA GLU A 45 -2.64 -9.71 -1.26
C GLU A 45 -3.47 -9.06 -0.17
N VAL A 46 -3.26 -7.77 0.09
CA VAL A 46 -4.05 -7.03 1.09
C VAL A 46 -5.53 -7.05 0.71
N VAL A 47 -5.85 -6.82 -0.57
CA VAL A 47 -7.24 -6.88 -1.05
C VAL A 47 -7.90 -8.21 -0.68
N ARG A 48 -7.16 -9.32 -0.81
CA ARG A 48 -7.69 -10.64 -0.48
C ARG A 48 -8.01 -10.80 1.01
N ARG A 49 -7.36 -10.03 1.87
CA ARG A 49 -7.45 -10.21 3.33
C ARG A 49 -8.46 -9.30 4.02
N ILE A 50 -8.96 -8.27 3.34
CA ILE A 50 -9.78 -7.24 3.98
C ILE A 50 -11.26 -7.31 3.59
N GLY A 51 -11.72 -8.43 3.06
CA GLY A 51 -13.13 -8.61 2.70
C GLY A 51 -13.57 -7.59 1.67
N ASP A 52 -14.54 -6.75 2.01
CA ASP A 52 -15.05 -5.71 1.12
C ASP A 52 -14.32 -4.37 1.30
N GLY A 53 -13.18 -4.37 1.98
CA GLY A 53 -12.36 -3.17 2.13
C GLY A 53 -11.77 -2.69 0.81
N HIS A 54 -10.97 -1.63 0.89
CA HIS A 54 -10.42 -0.98 -0.30
C HIS A 54 -8.94 -0.67 -0.11
N VAL A 55 -8.15 -0.87 -1.17
CA VAL A 55 -6.73 -0.50 -1.20
C VAL A 55 -6.51 0.57 -2.25
N HIS A 56 -5.85 1.65 -1.86
CA HIS A 56 -5.34 2.67 -2.77
C HIS A 56 -3.82 2.59 -2.71
N ALA A 57 -3.17 2.28 -3.82
CA ALA A 57 -1.73 2.04 -3.85
C ALA A 57 -1.05 3.06 -4.75
N ILE A 58 0.02 3.66 -4.25
CA ILE A 58 0.74 4.71 -4.98
C ILE A 58 2.19 4.33 -5.21
N ASP A 59 2.74 4.83 -6.30
CA ASP A 59 4.17 4.74 -6.61
C ASP A 59 4.55 5.91 -7.51
N ARG A 60 5.75 6.44 -7.33
CA ARG A 60 6.23 7.53 -8.15
C ARG A 60 6.62 7.08 -9.56
N SER A 61 6.85 5.80 -9.76
CA SER A 61 7.32 5.24 -11.03
C SER A 61 6.15 4.94 -11.96
N PRO A 62 6.09 5.57 -13.15
CA PRO A 62 5.05 5.24 -14.11
C PRO A 62 5.15 3.79 -14.60
N ARG A 63 6.37 3.25 -14.67
CA ARG A 63 6.58 1.87 -15.08
C ARG A 63 6.01 0.89 -14.06
N ALA A 64 6.26 1.15 -12.77
CA ALA A 64 5.73 0.31 -11.70
C ALA A 64 4.19 0.32 -11.72
N ILE A 65 3.60 1.49 -11.87
CA ILE A 65 2.13 1.61 -11.92
C ILE A 65 1.57 0.87 -13.13
N ALA A 66 2.21 0.99 -14.30
CA ALA A 66 1.75 0.26 -15.49
C ALA A 66 1.79 -1.25 -15.25
N GLN A 67 2.84 -1.77 -14.63
CA GLN A 67 2.95 -3.19 -14.29
C GLN A 67 1.87 -3.60 -13.28
N ALA A 68 1.65 -2.76 -12.27
CA ALA A 68 0.66 -3.03 -11.24
C ALA A 68 -0.75 -3.12 -11.83
N VAL A 69 -1.11 -2.17 -12.68
CA VAL A 69 -2.42 -2.15 -13.33
C VAL A 69 -2.59 -3.39 -14.21
N ALA A 70 -1.57 -3.72 -15.01
CA ALA A 70 -1.63 -4.87 -15.91
C ALA A 70 -1.80 -6.19 -15.14
N GLY A 71 -1.22 -6.29 -13.95
CA GLY A 71 -1.29 -7.50 -13.14
C GLY A 71 -2.49 -7.57 -12.19
N SER A 72 -3.36 -6.56 -12.20
CA SER A 72 -4.43 -6.44 -11.20
C SER A 72 -5.81 -6.20 -11.81
N ALA A 73 -6.05 -6.70 -13.02
CA ALA A 73 -7.30 -6.41 -13.74
C ALA A 73 -8.54 -6.79 -12.94
N ALA A 74 -8.56 -7.97 -12.34
CA ALA A 74 -9.72 -8.43 -11.59
C ALA A 74 -9.96 -7.59 -10.34
N GLU A 75 -8.91 -7.27 -9.61
CA GLU A 75 -9.01 -6.47 -8.38
C GLU A 75 -9.47 -5.05 -8.69
N ILE A 76 -8.94 -4.44 -9.75
CA ILE A 76 -9.37 -3.10 -10.17
C ILE A 76 -10.83 -3.14 -10.60
N SER A 77 -11.21 -4.15 -11.37
CA SER A 77 -12.57 -4.30 -11.86
C SER A 77 -13.58 -4.47 -10.74
N SER A 78 -13.18 -5.07 -9.62
CA SER A 78 -14.04 -5.22 -8.45
C SER A 78 -14.32 -3.90 -7.73
N GLY A 79 -13.57 -2.84 -8.03
CA GLY A 79 -13.69 -1.56 -7.36
C GLY A 79 -12.94 -1.49 -6.03
N ARG A 80 -12.25 -2.55 -5.63
CA ARG A 80 -11.60 -2.62 -4.32
C ARG A 80 -10.11 -2.30 -4.35
N LEU A 81 -9.54 -2.04 -5.53
CA LEU A 81 -8.13 -1.70 -5.70
C LEU A 81 -7.98 -0.60 -6.73
N ALA A 82 -7.22 0.43 -6.40
CA ALA A 82 -6.88 1.49 -7.34
C ALA A 82 -5.39 1.80 -7.21
N PHE A 83 -4.77 2.15 -8.33
CA PHE A 83 -3.37 2.57 -8.37
C PHE A 83 -3.29 4.01 -8.84
N GLU A 84 -2.33 4.75 -8.31
CA GLU A 84 -2.09 6.14 -8.69
C GLU A 84 -0.59 6.40 -8.76
N GLN A 85 -0.14 7.01 -9.86
CA GLN A 85 1.25 7.45 -9.98
C GLN A 85 1.40 8.78 -9.28
N VAL A 86 2.01 8.77 -8.10
CA VAL A 86 2.30 9.98 -7.33
C VAL A 86 3.37 9.66 -6.30
N ALA A 87 4.22 10.63 -6.01
CA ALA A 87 5.19 10.48 -4.91
C ALA A 87 4.48 10.67 -3.57
N ALA A 88 5.00 10.03 -2.53
CA ALA A 88 4.39 10.11 -1.19
C ALA A 88 4.27 11.55 -0.70
N GLU A 89 5.29 12.37 -0.95
CA GLU A 89 5.31 13.77 -0.52
C GLU A 89 4.31 14.66 -1.26
N ASP A 90 3.75 14.17 -2.37
CA ASP A 90 2.77 14.89 -3.18
C ASP A 90 1.37 14.30 -3.10
N PHE A 91 1.20 13.24 -2.33
CA PHE A 91 -0.09 12.55 -2.27
C PHE A 91 -1.14 13.40 -1.56
N THR A 92 -2.35 13.44 -2.12
CA THR A 92 -3.52 14.01 -1.46
C THR A 92 -4.66 13.02 -1.58
N LEU A 93 -5.46 12.93 -0.51
CA LEU A 93 -6.65 12.09 -0.53
C LEU A 93 -7.58 12.56 -1.65
N PRO A 94 -8.00 11.67 -2.56
CA PRO A 94 -8.91 12.07 -3.64
C PRO A 94 -10.19 12.68 -3.08
N ALA A 95 -10.69 13.72 -3.76
CA ALA A 95 -11.87 14.45 -3.32
C ALA A 95 -13.07 13.51 -3.19
N GLY A 96 -13.81 13.65 -2.09
CA GLY A 96 -15.01 12.85 -1.84
C GLY A 96 -14.73 11.43 -1.38
N ARG A 97 -13.47 11.05 -1.20
CA ARG A 97 -13.13 9.71 -0.70
C ARG A 97 -12.94 9.73 0.80
N PRO A 98 -13.38 8.67 1.50
CA PRO A 98 -13.12 8.59 2.94
C PRO A 98 -11.63 8.41 3.24
N PRO A 99 -11.16 8.84 4.41
CA PRO A 99 -9.77 8.63 4.80
C PRO A 99 -9.47 7.15 5.03
N PHE A 100 -8.17 6.84 5.05
CA PHE A 100 -7.72 5.47 5.23
C PHE A 100 -7.55 5.13 6.72
N ASP A 101 -7.72 3.85 7.03
CA ASP A 101 -7.56 3.33 8.39
C ASP A 101 -6.13 2.92 8.68
N LEU A 102 -5.37 2.62 7.62
CA LEU A 102 -3.99 2.15 7.72
C LEU A 102 -3.22 2.60 6.49
N ALA A 103 -1.98 3.01 6.68
CA ALA A 103 -1.03 3.18 5.59
C ALA A 103 0.18 2.30 5.86
N PHE A 104 0.80 1.75 4.83
CA PHE A 104 2.06 1.03 5.00
C PHE A 104 3.01 1.28 3.84
N ALA A 105 4.31 1.17 4.13
CA ALA A 105 5.36 1.39 3.15
C ALA A 105 6.51 0.43 3.40
N VAL A 106 7.06 -0.14 2.31
CA VAL A 106 8.19 -1.05 2.38
C VAL A 106 9.30 -0.47 1.53
N ARG A 107 10.43 -0.14 2.18
CA ARG A 107 11.62 0.38 1.50
C ARG A 107 11.35 1.66 0.70
N VAL A 108 10.60 2.58 1.28
CA VAL A 108 10.33 3.86 0.61
C VAL A 108 11.34 4.90 1.09
N GLY A 109 12.14 5.44 0.16
CA GLY A 109 13.24 6.33 0.49
C GLY A 109 12.83 7.59 1.25
N ALA A 110 11.66 8.16 0.94
CA ALA A 110 11.16 9.34 1.65
C ALA A 110 10.86 9.05 3.12
N LEU A 111 10.68 7.78 3.48
CA LEU A 111 10.26 7.39 4.84
C LEU A 111 11.35 6.65 5.60
N ASP A 112 12.54 6.48 5.03
CA ASP A 112 13.63 5.73 5.67
C ASP A 112 14.76 6.64 6.17
N GLY A 113 14.56 7.95 6.14
CA GLY A 113 15.52 8.91 6.67
C GLY A 113 16.55 9.42 5.67
N ARG A 114 16.60 8.89 4.45
CA ARG A 114 17.58 9.32 3.45
C ARG A 114 17.27 10.68 2.84
N HIS A 115 16.00 11.11 2.90
CA HIS A 115 15.53 12.37 2.32
C HIS A 115 14.67 13.11 3.35
N PRO A 116 15.28 13.81 4.33
CA PRO A 116 14.53 14.35 5.48
C PRO A 116 13.41 15.31 5.12
N GLU A 117 13.61 16.18 4.12
CA GLU A 117 12.58 17.15 3.74
C GLU A 117 11.39 16.46 3.07
N ALA A 118 11.66 15.60 2.08
CA ALA A 118 10.61 14.82 1.43
C ALA A 118 9.91 13.93 2.46
N GLY A 119 10.66 13.40 3.43
CA GLY A 119 10.09 12.58 4.48
C GLY A 119 9.10 13.34 5.35
N ARG A 120 9.44 14.57 5.77
CA ARG A 120 8.52 15.39 6.57
C ARG A 120 7.25 15.70 5.80
N GLN A 121 7.39 16.07 4.53
CA GLN A 121 6.24 16.38 3.68
C GLN A 121 5.37 15.13 3.46
N ALA A 122 6.00 13.99 3.22
CA ALA A 122 5.27 12.72 3.05
C ALA A 122 4.48 12.38 4.30
N LEU A 123 5.08 12.50 5.49
CA LEU A 123 4.39 12.21 6.75
C LEU A 123 3.19 13.12 6.95
N SER A 124 3.32 14.41 6.61
CA SER A 124 2.20 15.35 6.67
C SER A 124 1.07 14.93 5.73
N ARG A 125 1.40 14.57 4.51
CA ARG A 125 0.40 14.15 3.51
C ARG A 125 -0.30 12.87 3.94
N ILE A 126 0.46 11.91 4.45
CA ILE A 126 -0.11 10.64 4.92
C ILE A 126 -1.03 10.88 6.11
N ALA A 127 -0.59 11.68 7.08
CA ALA A 127 -1.41 12.00 8.24
C ALA A 127 -2.74 12.64 7.84
N ALA A 128 -2.70 13.55 6.85
CA ALA A 128 -3.90 14.20 6.35
C ALA A 128 -4.86 13.25 5.64
N ALA A 129 -4.36 12.10 5.16
CA ALA A 129 -5.18 11.11 4.45
C ALA A 129 -5.68 9.99 5.35
N LEU A 130 -5.28 9.96 6.62
CA LEU A 130 -5.67 8.92 7.57
C LEU A 130 -6.76 9.39 8.51
N THR A 131 -7.54 8.43 9.01
CA THR A 131 -8.49 8.69 10.10
C THR A 131 -7.70 9.09 11.36
N PRO A 132 -8.36 9.70 12.38
CA PRO A 132 -7.64 10.06 13.62
C PRO A 132 -6.96 8.89 14.30
N ALA A 133 -7.51 7.69 14.20
CA ALA A 133 -6.91 6.48 14.75
C ALA A 133 -6.02 5.75 13.75
N GLY A 134 -5.89 6.26 12.53
CA GLY A 134 -5.11 5.62 11.48
C GLY A 134 -3.63 5.59 11.81
N ARG A 135 -2.96 4.53 11.33
CA ARG A 135 -1.55 4.27 11.65
C ARG A 135 -0.75 4.10 10.38
N LEU A 136 0.54 4.48 10.45
CA LEU A 136 1.49 4.25 9.38
C LEU A 136 2.49 3.18 9.84
N MET A 137 2.58 2.07 9.10
CA MET A 137 3.52 0.99 9.35
C MET A 137 4.61 1.04 8.29
N VAL A 138 5.87 0.99 8.70
CA VAL A 138 7.01 1.05 7.78
C VAL A 138 7.98 -0.07 8.09
N GLY A 139 8.73 -0.51 7.09
CA GLY A 139 9.75 -1.53 7.28
C GLY A 139 10.41 -1.95 6.00
N ASP A 140 11.26 -2.97 6.11
CA ASP A 140 12.00 -3.51 4.97
C ASP A 140 11.54 -4.93 4.59
N GLY A 141 10.53 -5.43 5.28
CA GLY A 141 9.98 -6.77 5.04
C GLY A 141 10.28 -7.75 6.14
N ALA A 142 11.37 -7.59 6.89
CA ALA A 142 11.69 -8.47 8.01
C ALA A 142 10.93 -8.06 9.26
N ALA A 143 10.78 -6.76 9.45
CA ALA A 143 10.06 -6.19 10.58
C ALA A 143 9.31 -4.95 10.12
N MET A 144 8.07 -4.83 10.57
CA MET A 144 7.27 -3.65 10.34
C MET A 144 7.05 -2.94 11.67
N ALA A 145 7.19 -1.64 11.69
CA ALA A 145 7.03 -0.86 12.92
C ALA A 145 6.15 0.34 12.65
N GLU A 146 5.42 0.75 13.67
CA GLU A 146 4.60 1.96 13.55
C GLU A 146 5.48 3.19 13.57
N LEU A 147 5.27 4.07 12.61
CA LEU A 147 5.97 5.35 12.53
C LEU A 147 5.03 6.45 13.02
N ARG A 148 5.53 7.27 13.95
CA ARG A 148 4.72 8.35 14.51
C ARG A 148 4.42 9.41 13.46
N LEU A 149 3.17 9.85 13.42
CA LEU A 149 2.70 10.85 12.47
C LEU A 149 2.62 12.23 13.13
N PRO A 150 2.85 13.29 12.36
CA PRO A 150 2.63 14.66 12.85
C PRO A 150 1.12 14.94 12.92
N ARG A 151 0.61 15.15 14.12
CA ARG A 151 -0.81 15.41 14.32
C ARG A 151 -1.04 16.66 15.14
#